data_a7620924c5d020da24bf4885c497c1b8
#
_entry.id   a7620924c5d020da24bf4885c497c1b8
#
_cell.length_a   1.000
_cell.length_b   1.000
_cell.length_c   1.000
_cell.angle_alpha   90.00
_cell.angle_beta   90.00
_cell.angle_gamma   90.00
#
_symmetry.space_group_name_H-M   'P 1'
#
loop_
_entity.id
_entity.type
_entity.pdbx_description
1 polymer ?
#
loop_
_entity_poly.entity_id
_entity_poly.type
_entity_poly.pdbx_seq_one_letter_code
_entity_poly.pdbx_strand_id
1 'polypeptide(L)'
;MLRSVRGRLTLWYAGVLTCTLLLLSVVIYWIVKRSVMERTDAGLVELADSFLATLDAELRDAPAAEGVVPAAQQSMIEHQYPGHSFAVLTPEGQLLVSSADLSSRPPEGGRGESSHGFSPQNLGACLTALGAESERPFRTLPGRRGGTRCYARTFTAARHTYRLVILASLHPESELLERLRVAMGWLIPFTVVLASAGGYFLARRNLAPVADMTARADRIGESTLHDRLSVQNPNDELGRLATTFNRLLDRLDLAFERQRRFIADASHELRTPLAILQGESEVALSRSGRSPEEYRESLAILHHEASRLARVVDDMFTLSRADAGQFPVNFRELYLDELVAECAQSVRTLAAARSITLSVESSGELLVVADESLLSRMLLNLLDNGIKYTPAGGKVTVATAATAGESQITVSDNGPGISQELQPRIFERFFRADQARSRGNSGGAGLGLSIARWIAEAHHGSLELTRSGPDGSVFTVRLPAKQAAFASPH
;
A
#
# COMPACT_ATOMS: atom_id res chain seq x y z
N MET A 1 19.71 -5.10 13.54
CA MET A 1 19.51 -4.15 12.42
C MET A 1 18.90 -4.76 11.16
N LEU A 2 19.12 -6.04 10.85
CA LEU A 2 18.62 -6.70 9.62
C LEU A 2 17.10 -7.03 9.59
N ARG A 3 16.38 -6.92 10.71
CA ARG A 3 14.93 -7.20 10.79
C ARG A 3 14.04 -6.01 10.41
N SER A 4 14.56 -4.81 10.26
CA SER A 4 13.77 -3.65 9.87
C SER A 4 13.73 -3.49 8.36
N VAL A 5 12.58 -3.12 7.81
CA VAL A 5 12.39 -2.82 6.38
C VAL A 5 13.42 -1.80 5.90
N ARG A 6 13.75 -0.80 6.75
CA ARG A 6 14.78 0.23 6.48
C ARG A 6 16.15 -0.39 6.22
N GLY A 7 16.61 -1.30 7.10
CA GLY A 7 17.91 -1.95 6.96
C GLY A 7 18.01 -2.85 5.73
N ARG A 8 16.96 -3.61 5.42
CA ARG A 8 16.91 -4.47 4.22
C ARG A 8 16.95 -3.65 2.94
N LEU A 9 16.19 -2.56 2.88
CA LEU A 9 16.14 -1.68 1.71
C LEU A 9 17.50 -1.02 1.45
N THR A 10 18.13 -0.45 2.50
CA THR A 10 19.46 0.18 2.41
C THR A 10 20.51 -0.83 1.95
N LEU A 11 20.49 -2.07 2.48
CA LEU A 11 21.43 -3.11 2.13
C LEU A 11 21.26 -3.57 0.67
N TRP A 12 20.04 -3.70 0.21
CA TRP A 12 19.74 -4.06 -1.18
C TRP A 12 20.21 -3.00 -2.16
N TYR A 13 19.90 -1.71 -1.89
CA TYR A 13 20.37 -0.59 -2.72
C TYR A 13 21.91 -0.46 -2.71
N ALA A 14 22.54 -0.63 -1.54
CA ALA A 14 24.00 -0.62 -1.44
C ALA A 14 24.63 -1.77 -2.26
N GLY A 15 24.03 -2.95 -2.22
CA GLY A 15 24.48 -4.09 -3.03
C GLY A 15 24.37 -3.84 -4.53
N VAL A 16 23.22 -3.36 -5.00
CA VAL A 16 23.01 -3.03 -6.41
C VAL A 16 23.97 -1.93 -6.87
N LEU A 17 24.11 -0.85 -6.07
CA LEU A 17 25.03 0.24 -6.37
C LEU A 17 26.48 -0.27 -6.46
N THR A 18 26.92 -1.11 -5.53
CA THR A 18 28.25 -1.68 -5.52
C THR A 18 28.50 -2.51 -6.77
N CYS A 19 27.58 -3.42 -7.13
CA CYS A 19 27.67 -4.21 -8.35
C CYS A 19 27.76 -3.35 -9.62
N THR A 20 26.92 -2.30 -9.69
CA THR A 20 26.90 -1.38 -10.83
C THR A 20 28.22 -0.61 -10.95
N LEU A 21 28.75 -0.08 -9.84
CA LEU A 21 30.01 0.65 -9.82
C LEU A 21 31.20 -0.26 -10.15
N LEU A 22 31.24 -1.50 -9.66
CA LEU A 22 32.29 -2.46 -10.01
C LEU A 22 32.25 -2.80 -11.50
N LEU A 23 31.08 -3.09 -12.05
CA LEU A 23 30.93 -3.38 -13.47
C LEU A 23 31.38 -2.19 -14.34
N LEU A 24 30.96 -0.99 -13.99
CA LEU A 24 31.35 0.24 -14.69
C LEU A 24 32.86 0.47 -14.59
N SER A 25 33.47 0.23 -13.43
CA SER A 25 34.90 0.32 -13.20
C SER A 25 35.69 -0.63 -14.10
N VAL A 26 35.25 -1.88 -14.24
CA VAL A 26 35.88 -2.87 -15.12
C VAL A 26 35.81 -2.42 -16.59
N VAL A 27 34.63 -1.93 -17.02
CA VAL A 27 34.41 -1.46 -18.39
C VAL A 27 35.31 -0.24 -18.68
N ILE A 28 35.36 0.75 -17.80
CA ILE A 28 36.20 1.94 -17.96
C ILE A 28 37.65 1.54 -18.01
N TYR A 29 38.11 0.69 -17.07
CA TYR A 29 39.50 0.22 -17.08
C TYR A 29 39.87 -0.48 -18.39
N TRP A 30 39.01 -1.34 -18.90
CA TRP A 30 39.21 -2.04 -20.16
C TRP A 30 39.26 -1.10 -21.35
N ILE A 31 38.36 -0.11 -21.44
CA ILE A 31 38.35 0.89 -22.51
C ILE A 31 39.65 1.73 -22.49
N VAL A 32 39.99 2.24 -21.29
CA VAL A 32 41.23 3.04 -21.15
C VAL A 32 42.46 2.25 -21.53
N LYS A 33 42.59 1.02 -21.01
CA LYS A 33 43.70 0.12 -21.34
C LYS A 33 43.81 -0.13 -22.84
N ARG A 34 42.69 -0.40 -23.48
CA ARG A 34 42.64 -0.61 -24.95
C ARG A 34 43.03 0.65 -25.71
N SER A 35 42.45 1.80 -25.37
CA SER A 35 42.76 3.08 -26.03
C SER A 35 44.22 3.50 -25.89
N VAL A 36 44.80 3.31 -24.69
CA VAL A 36 46.23 3.55 -24.45
C VAL A 36 47.08 2.66 -25.32
N MET A 37 46.77 1.35 -25.39
CA MET A 37 47.55 0.42 -26.19
C MET A 37 47.47 0.71 -27.70
N GLU A 38 46.28 1.07 -28.21
CA GLU A 38 46.05 1.45 -29.60
C GLU A 38 46.84 2.74 -29.95
N ARG A 39 46.94 3.70 -29.03
CA ARG A 39 47.76 4.92 -29.24
C ARG A 39 49.23 4.62 -29.24
N THR A 40 49.70 3.76 -28.34
CA THR A 40 51.11 3.33 -28.32
C THR A 40 51.49 2.60 -29.61
N ASP A 41 50.63 1.69 -30.10
CA ASP A 41 50.84 0.98 -31.35
C ASP A 41 50.89 1.95 -32.56
N ALA A 42 49.98 2.91 -32.64
CA ALA A 42 49.96 3.92 -33.70
C ALA A 42 51.22 4.81 -33.66
N GLY A 43 51.67 5.20 -32.46
CA GLY A 43 52.89 5.98 -32.29
C GLY A 43 54.15 5.20 -32.74
N LEU A 44 54.23 3.89 -32.48
CA LEU A 44 55.31 3.04 -32.93
C LEU A 44 55.37 2.90 -34.47
N VAL A 45 54.23 2.85 -35.14
CA VAL A 45 54.16 2.87 -36.61
C VAL A 45 54.68 4.20 -37.18
N GLU A 46 54.21 5.33 -36.62
CA GLU A 46 54.61 6.65 -37.03
C GLU A 46 56.13 6.86 -36.84
N LEU A 47 56.67 6.41 -35.70
CA LEU A 47 58.11 6.46 -35.46
C LEU A 47 58.92 5.59 -36.45
N ALA A 48 58.38 4.41 -36.82
CA ALA A 48 59.03 3.58 -37.83
C ALA A 48 59.03 4.20 -39.21
N ASP A 49 57.89 4.82 -39.60
CA ASP A 49 57.79 5.52 -40.87
C ASP A 49 58.75 6.71 -40.94
N SER A 50 58.85 7.51 -39.88
CA SER A 50 59.80 8.63 -39.78
C SER A 50 61.22 8.17 -39.83
N PHE A 51 61.58 7.13 -39.05
CA PHE A 51 62.92 6.56 -39.07
C PHE A 51 63.34 6.04 -40.45
N LEU A 52 62.44 5.31 -41.12
CA LEU A 52 62.72 4.76 -42.44
C LEU A 52 62.86 5.86 -43.52
N ALA A 53 62.10 6.93 -43.41
CA ALA A 53 62.20 8.11 -44.30
C ALA A 53 63.57 8.82 -44.16
N THR A 54 64.03 9.02 -42.90
CA THR A 54 65.34 9.57 -42.61
C THR A 54 66.45 8.65 -43.11
N LEU A 55 66.32 7.36 -42.85
CA LEU A 55 67.27 6.36 -43.32
C LEU A 55 67.40 6.32 -44.85
N ASP A 56 66.31 6.45 -45.58
CA ASP A 56 66.27 6.52 -47.04
C ASP A 56 66.94 7.81 -47.58
N ALA A 57 66.81 8.91 -46.89
CA ALA A 57 67.50 10.14 -47.20
C ALA A 57 68.99 10.01 -47.00
N GLU A 58 69.44 9.53 -45.85
CA GLU A 58 70.86 9.30 -45.54
C GLU A 58 71.54 8.31 -46.53
N LEU A 59 70.82 7.26 -46.93
CA LEU A 59 71.30 6.31 -47.93
C LEU A 59 71.47 6.89 -49.34
N ARG A 60 70.73 7.92 -49.68
CA ARG A 60 70.86 8.64 -50.97
C ARG A 60 72.04 9.60 -50.98
N ASP A 61 72.38 10.18 -49.85
CA ASP A 61 73.45 11.16 -49.70
C ASP A 61 74.81 10.51 -49.40
N ALA A 62 74.82 9.23 -48.94
CA ALA A 62 76.01 8.54 -48.63
C ALA A 62 76.72 7.99 -49.89
N PRO A 63 78.06 8.00 -49.91
CA PRO A 63 78.81 7.30 -50.96
C PRO A 63 78.48 5.80 -51.00
N ALA A 64 78.34 5.23 -52.22
CA ALA A 64 77.84 3.87 -52.45
C ALA A 64 78.69 2.76 -51.76
N ALA A 65 79.80 3.11 -51.14
CA ALA A 65 80.76 2.22 -50.47
C ALA A 65 80.53 2.06 -48.93
N GLU A 66 79.73 2.93 -48.30
CA GLU A 66 79.66 2.97 -46.82
C GLU A 66 78.60 2.04 -46.19
N GLY A 67 77.64 1.51 -46.93
CA GLY A 67 76.68 0.54 -46.50
C GLY A 67 75.56 1.09 -45.56
N VAL A 68 74.64 0.21 -45.14
CA VAL A 68 73.41 0.59 -44.34
C VAL A 68 73.77 0.93 -42.87
N VAL A 69 74.90 0.48 -42.33
CA VAL A 69 75.24 0.65 -40.90
C VAL A 69 75.47 2.11 -40.51
N PRO A 70 76.30 2.93 -41.23
CA PRO A 70 76.49 4.34 -40.89
C PRO A 70 75.26 5.17 -41.04
N ALA A 71 74.48 4.96 -42.10
CA ALA A 71 73.22 5.64 -42.31
C ALA A 71 72.15 5.37 -41.20
N ALA A 72 72.09 4.09 -40.78
CA ALA A 72 71.25 3.70 -39.67
C ALA A 72 71.70 4.29 -38.33
N GLN A 73 73.00 4.40 -38.10
CA GLN A 73 73.59 5.05 -36.92
C GLN A 73 73.21 6.55 -36.88
N GLN A 74 73.35 7.23 -37.97
CA GLN A 74 72.98 8.65 -38.07
C GLN A 74 71.50 8.87 -37.87
N SER A 75 70.65 8.06 -38.51
CA SER A 75 69.15 8.12 -38.30
C SER A 75 68.77 7.84 -36.85
N MET A 76 69.51 6.93 -36.12
CA MET A 76 69.21 6.68 -34.68
C MET A 76 69.67 7.85 -33.81
N ILE A 77 70.69 8.64 -34.19
CA ILE A 77 71.07 9.86 -33.46
C ILE A 77 69.99 10.93 -33.57
N GLU A 78 69.41 11.08 -34.75
CA GLU A 78 68.31 12.02 -34.96
C GLU A 78 67.00 11.64 -34.32
N HIS A 79 66.74 10.33 -34.15
CA HIS A 79 65.54 9.78 -33.59
C HIS A 79 65.68 9.32 -32.11
N GLN A 80 66.37 10.16 -31.30
CA GLN A 80 66.48 9.86 -29.85
C GLN A 80 65.20 10.30 -29.11
N TYR A 81 64.25 9.37 -28.99
CA TYR A 81 63.03 9.55 -28.18
C TYR A 81 63.15 8.90 -26.83
N PRO A 82 62.88 9.62 -25.73
CA PRO A 82 62.91 9.03 -24.39
C PRO A 82 61.97 7.81 -24.29
N GLY A 83 62.44 6.70 -23.75
CA GLY A 83 61.68 5.47 -23.58
C GLY A 83 61.50 4.61 -24.83
N HIS A 84 62.13 5.01 -25.98
CA HIS A 84 62.15 4.21 -27.21
C HIS A 84 63.57 3.76 -27.52
N SER A 85 63.70 2.59 -28.09
CA SER A 85 64.99 2.07 -28.55
C SER A 85 64.81 1.42 -29.90
N PHE A 86 65.77 1.67 -30.80
CA PHE A 86 65.78 1.19 -32.17
C PHE A 86 66.89 0.15 -32.37
N ALA A 87 66.63 -0.84 -33.19
CA ALA A 87 67.61 -1.82 -33.62
C ALA A 87 67.38 -2.21 -35.08
N VAL A 88 68.41 -2.26 -35.85
CA VAL A 88 68.42 -2.76 -37.25
C VAL A 88 69.08 -4.11 -37.28
N LEU A 89 68.42 -5.09 -37.90
CA LEU A 89 68.91 -6.49 -37.98
C LEU A 89 68.93 -6.95 -39.43
N THR A 90 69.80 -7.96 -39.66
CA THR A 90 69.77 -8.73 -40.88
C THR A 90 68.52 -9.65 -40.97
N PRO A 91 68.19 -10.20 -42.16
CA PRO A 91 67.07 -11.14 -42.28
C PRO A 91 67.25 -12.38 -41.38
N GLU A 92 68.45 -12.77 -41.09
CA GLU A 92 68.82 -13.91 -40.21
C GLU A 92 68.69 -13.56 -38.72
N GLY A 93 68.38 -12.30 -38.40
CA GLY A 93 68.21 -11.85 -37.03
C GLY A 93 69.48 -11.38 -36.32
N GLN A 94 70.57 -11.19 -37.04
CA GLN A 94 71.85 -10.67 -36.47
C GLN A 94 71.71 -9.15 -36.30
N LEU A 95 72.05 -8.62 -35.10
CA LEU A 95 72.07 -7.23 -34.80
C LEU A 95 73.15 -6.49 -35.59
N LEU A 96 72.78 -5.53 -36.39
CA LEU A 96 73.71 -4.66 -37.12
C LEU A 96 74.04 -3.40 -36.33
N VAL A 97 72.99 -2.72 -35.86
CA VAL A 97 73.10 -1.47 -35.10
C VAL A 97 71.99 -1.35 -34.10
N SER A 98 72.32 -0.81 -32.94
CA SER A 98 71.26 -0.44 -31.94
C SER A 98 71.49 0.96 -31.37
N SER A 99 70.41 1.64 -30.96
CA SER A 99 70.52 2.90 -30.29
C SER A 99 71.23 2.84 -28.94
N ALA A 100 71.38 1.66 -28.36
CA ALA A 100 72.13 1.47 -27.12
C ALA A 100 73.68 1.51 -27.31
N ASP A 101 74.14 1.13 -28.46
CA ASP A 101 75.60 1.21 -28.78
C ASP A 101 76.03 2.69 -28.89
N LEU A 102 75.15 3.59 -29.22
CA LEU A 102 75.41 5.03 -29.36
C LEU A 102 75.30 5.77 -28.01
N SER A 103 74.57 5.21 -26.98
CA SER A 103 74.38 5.78 -25.65
C SER A 103 75.50 5.40 -24.64
N SER A 104 76.45 4.61 -25.02
CA SER A 104 77.55 4.10 -24.16
C SER A 104 78.62 5.13 -23.76
N ARG A 105 78.48 6.41 -24.12
CA ARG A 105 79.27 7.51 -23.55
C ARG A 105 78.55 8.01 -22.26
N PRO A 106 79.16 7.83 -21.07
CA PRO A 106 78.54 8.29 -19.83
C PRO A 106 78.43 9.82 -19.91
N PRO A 107 77.28 10.38 -19.60
CA PRO A 107 77.18 11.83 -19.41
C PRO A 107 77.95 12.20 -18.16
N GLU A 108 78.96 13.02 -18.28
CA GLU A 108 79.66 13.63 -17.15
C GLU A 108 78.60 14.46 -16.35
N GLY A 109 78.22 13.98 -15.14
CA GLY A 109 77.58 14.76 -14.12
C GLY A 109 76.07 14.68 -13.90
N GLY A 110 75.34 13.66 -14.33
CA GLY A 110 73.93 13.46 -13.99
C GLY A 110 73.68 12.18 -13.22
N ARG A 111 73.00 12.24 -12.05
CA ARG A 111 72.50 11.06 -11.35
C ARG A 111 71.62 10.25 -12.32
N GLY A 112 72.13 9.07 -12.71
CA GLY A 112 71.57 8.24 -13.74
C GLY A 112 70.12 7.84 -13.47
N GLU A 113 69.18 8.47 -14.16
CA GLU A 113 68.02 7.77 -14.63
C GLU A 113 68.46 6.85 -15.76
N SER A 114 68.82 5.64 -15.36
CA SER A 114 69.22 4.55 -16.25
C SER A 114 68.20 4.46 -17.37
N SER A 115 68.73 4.47 -18.62
CA SER A 115 68.02 4.21 -19.88
C SER A 115 67.14 2.95 -19.75
N HIS A 116 65.92 3.13 -19.39
CA HIS A 116 64.97 2.06 -18.96
C HIS A 116 64.38 1.27 -20.13
N GLY A 117 64.99 1.28 -21.30
CA GLY A 117 64.40 0.65 -22.47
C GLY A 117 65.21 -0.51 -23.07
N PHE A 118 66.51 -0.39 -23.18
CA PHE A 118 67.29 -1.35 -23.90
C PHE A 118 68.12 -2.29 -22.97
N SER A 119 67.66 -3.53 -22.92
CA SER A 119 68.52 -4.65 -22.48
C SER A 119 68.69 -5.59 -23.67
N PRO A 120 69.88 -6.08 -23.97
CA PRO A 120 70.10 -7.13 -25.00
C PRO A 120 69.18 -8.35 -24.79
N GLN A 121 68.79 -8.61 -23.53
CA GLN A 121 67.84 -9.66 -23.17
C GLN A 121 66.43 -9.34 -23.66
N ASN A 122 65.95 -8.04 -23.61
CA ASN A 122 64.66 -7.62 -24.10
C ASN A 122 64.58 -7.67 -25.63
N LEU A 123 65.68 -7.33 -26.32
CA LEU A 123 65.79 -7.46 -27.77
C LEU A 123 65.69 -8.92 -28.20
N GLY A 124 66.49 -9.82 -27.59
CA GLY A 124 66.44 -11.25 -27.87
C GLY A 124 65.06 -11.86 -27.60
N ALA A 125 64.45 -11.50 -26.46
CA ALA A 125 63.10 -11.92 -26.16
C ALA A 125 62.02 -11.33 -27.14
N CYS A 126 62.19 -10.09 -27.61
CA CYS A 126 61.36 -9.48 -28.63
C CYS A 126 61.44 -10.21 -29.97
N LEU A 127 62.69 -10.52 -30.42
CA LEU A 127 62.95 -11.26 -31.66
C LEU A 127 62.33 -12.67 -31.61
N THR A 128 62.54 -13.36 -30.50
CA THR A 128 61.93 -14.67 -30.27
C THR A 128 60.41 -14.62 -30.29
N ALA A 129 59.82 -13.60 -29.66
CA ALA A 129 58.37 -13.43 -29.58
C ALA A 129 57.71 -12.99 -30.92
N LEU A 130 58.45 -12.27 -31.77
CA LEU A 130 57.96 -11.79 -33.06
C LEU A 130 58.16 -12.84 -34.19
N GLY A 131 59.07 -13.85 -34.01
CA GLY A 131 59.32 -14.85 -35.02
C GLY A 131 59.80 -14.26 -36.35
N ALA A 132 60.26 -15.13 -37.29
CA ALA A 132 60.74 -14.69 -38.61
C ALA A 132 59.61 -14.22 -39.54
N GLU A 133 58.37 -14.79 -39.38
CA GLU A 133 57.20 -14.56 -40.24
C GLU A 133 55.91 -14.26 -39.47
N SER A 134 55.98 -13.50 -38.38
CA SER A 134 54.74 -13.22 -37.61
C SER A 134 53.83 -12.20 -38.34
N GLU A 135 52.62 -12.62 -38.66
CA GLU A 135 51.59 -11.73 -39.22
C GLU A 135 51.21 -10.54 -38.25
N ARG A 136 51.64 -10.62 -37.00
CA ARG A 136 51.34 -9.57 -36.00
C ARG A 136 52.60 -8.76 -35.71
N PRO A 137 52.66 -7.51 -36.17
CA PRO A 137 53.83 -6.66 -36.02
C PRO A 137 54.10 -6.20 -34.57
N PHE A 138 53.13 -6.38 -33.64
CA PHE A 138 53.21 -5.91 -32.25
C PHE A 138 53.26 -7.08 -31.26
N ARG A 139 54.15 -6.99 -30.26
CA ARG A 139 54.22 -7.90 -29.12
C ARG A 139 54.48 -7.12 -27.83
N THR A 140 53.93 -7.61 -26.72
CA THR A 140 54.20 -7.05 -25.40
C THR A 140 55.00 -8.08 -24.59
N LEU A 141 56.16 -7.68 -24.15
CA LEU A 141 56.99 -8.45 -23.22
C LEU A 141 56.67 -8.05 -21.79
N PRO A 142 56.39 -9.01 -20.89
CA PRO A 142 56.17 -8.68 -19.49
C PRO A 142 57.44 -8.19 -18.82
N GLY A 143 57.33 -7.13 -18.01
CA GLY A 143 58.45 -6.55 -17.27
C GLY A 143 58.05 -6.08 -15.90
N ARG A 144 59.00 -5.89 -14.97
CA ARG A 144 58.75 -5.48 -13.58
C ARG A 144 58.07 -4.11 -13.44
N ARG A 145 58.17 -3.24 -14.46
CA ARG A 145 57.60 -1.88 -14.51
C ARG A 145 56.78 -1.67 -15.78
N GLY A 146 55.70 -2.44 -15.95
CA GLY A 146 54.72 -2.25 -17.04
C GLY A 146 55.05 -3.05 -18.32
N GLY A 147 56.28 -3.49 -18.50
CA GLY A 147 56.70 -4.24 -19.68
C GLY A 147 57.20 -3.38 -20.84
N THR A 148 57.52 -4.05 -21.96
CA THR A 148 58.04 -3.40 -23.18
C THR A 148 57.16 -3.79 -24.36
N ARG A 149 56.73 -2.80 -25.15
CA ARG A 149 56.03 -3.00 -26.40
C ARG A 149 57.04 -3.10 -27.53
N CYS A 150 56.98 -4.16 -28.31
CA CYS A 150 57.83 -4.39 -29.45
C CYS A 150 57.07 -4.20 -30.74
N TYR A 151 57.63 -3.51 -31.66
CA TYR A 151 57.17 -3.37 -33.05
C TYR A 151 58.30 -3.76 -34.01
N ALA A 152 58.01 -4.57 -35.02
CA ALA A 152 58.98 -4.93 -36.04
C ALA A 152 58.43 -4.71 -37.44
N ARG A 153 59.28 -4.16 -38.31
CA ARG A 153 58.96 -3.91 -39.70
C ARG A 153 60.15 -4.25 -40.60
N THR A 154 59.86 -4.94 -41.68
CA THR A 154 60.89 -5.22 -42.71
C THR A 154 60.97 -4.06 -43.69
N PHE A 155 62.22 -3.72 -44.15
CA PHE A 155 62.46 -2.73 -45.16
C PHE A 155 63.61 -3.21 -46.10
N THR A 156 63.66 -2.68 -47.29
CA THR A 156 64.67 -3.01 -48.28
C THR A 156 65.62 -1.84 -48.55
N ALA A 157 66.90 -2.01 -48.40
CA ALA A 157 67.91 -1.03 -48.63
C ALA A 157 69.10 -1.66 -49.35
N ALA A 158 69.69 -0.96 -50.32
CA ALA A 158 70.86 -1.47 -51.10
C ALA A 158 70.68 -2.93 -51.62
N ARG A 159 69.51 -3.29 -52.09
CA ARG A 159 69.11 -4.63 -52.60
C ARG A 159 69.08 -5.76 -51.56
N HIS A 160 69.19 -5.42 -50.29
CA HIS A 160 69.12 -6.39 -49.20
C HIS A 160 67.88 -6.06 -48.30
N THR A 161 67.28 -7.07 -47.74
CA THR A 161 66.19 -6.89 -46.80
C THR A 161 66.71 -6.77 -45.38
N TYR A 162 66.23 -5.87 -44.60
CA TYR A 162 66.59 -5.63 -43.21
C TYR A 162 65.34 -5.61 -42.36
N ARG A 163 65.51 -5.73 -41.02
CA ARG A 163 64.38 -5.64 -40.06
C ARG A 163 64.68 -4.54 -39.08
N LEU A 164 63.76 -3.56 -39.03
CA LEU A 164 63.74 -2.52 -38.01
C LEU A 164 62.92 -3.03 -36.84
N VAL A 165 63.45 -2.97 -35.62
CA VAL A 165 62.77 -3.29 -34.38
C VAL A 165 62.78 -2.07 -33.50
N ILE A 166 61.59 -1.66 -33.02
CA ILE A 166 61.41 -0.57 -32.08
C ILE A 166 60.87 -1.12 -30.77
N LEU A 167 61.51 -0.79 -29.68
CA LEU A 167 61.15 -1.15 -28.34
C LEU A 167 60.62 0.11 -27.60
N ALA A 168 59.44 0.07 -27.06
CA ALA A 168 58.87 1.16 -26.25
C ALA A 168 58.60 0.67 -24.82
N SER A 169 59.00 1.47 -23.85
CA SER A 169 58.68 1.21 -22.45
C SER A 169 57.23 1.52 -22.16
N LEU A 170 56.48 0.59 -21.62
CA LEU A 170 55.10 0.78 -21.18
C LEU A 170 55.00 1.30 -19.73
N HIS A 171 56.10 1.81 -19.17
CA HIS A 171 56.13 2.31 -17.80
C HIS A 171 55.16 3.48 -17.56
N PRO A 172 55.10 4.54 -18.43
CA PRO A 172 54.17 5.64 -18.25
C PRO A 172 52.72 5.20 -18.34
N GLU A 173 52.41 4.29 -19.29
CA GLU A 173 51.07 3.72 -19.46
C GLU A 173 50.64 2.87 -18.28
N SER A 174 51.54 2.09 -17.74
CA SER A 174 51.27 1.25 -16.56
C SER A 174 51.06 2.08 -15.29
N GLU A 175 51.81 3.19 -15.14
CA GLU A 175 51.62 4.13 -14.04
C GLU A 175 50.26 4.83 -14.11
N LEU A 176 49.82 5.23 -15.29
CA LEU A 176 48.51 5.79 -15.52
C LEU A 176 47.39 4.80 -15.11
N LEU A 177 47.51 3.57 -15.57
CA LEU A 177 46.55 2.50 -15.23
C LEU A 177 46.53 2.15 -13.74
N GLU A 178 47.71 2.22 -13.10
CA GLU A 178 47.82 2.02 -11.63
C GLU A 178 47.14 3.13 -10.85
N ARG A 179 47.41 4.40 -11.23
CA ARG A 179 46.75 5.55 -10.61
C ARG A 179 45.24 5.47 -10.79
N LEU A 180 44.73 5.03 -11.96
CA LEU A 180 43.32 4.82 -12.22
C LEU A 180 42.73 3.73 -11.29
N ARG A 181 43.45 2.61 -11.12
CA ARG A 181 43.00 1.53 -10.20
C ARG A 181 42.93 2.01 -8.75
N VAL A 182 43.92 2.72 -8.28
CA VAL A 182 43.98 3.28 -6.93
C VAL A 182 42.83 4.29 -6.72
N ALA A 183 42.64 5.18 -7.68
CA ALA A 183 41.54 6.16 -7.62
C ALA A 183 40.16 5.48 -7.54
N MET A 184 39.90 4.48 -8.39
CA MET A 184 38.67 3.69 -8.35
C MET A 184 38.52 2.91 -7.03
N GLY A 185 39.65 2.35 -6.52
CA GLY A 185 39.71 1.62 -5.26
C GLY A 185 39.27 2.44 -4.05
N TRP A 186 39.49 3.75 -4.05
CA TRP A 186 39.00 4.67 -3.00
C TRP A 186 37.67 5.27 -3.30
N LEU A 187 37.37 5.63 -4.56
CA LEU A 187 36.14 6.30 -4.95
C LEU A 187 34.91 5.40 -4.76
N ILE A 188 35.03 4.10 -5.10
CA ILE A 188 33.91 3.15 -5.00
C ILE A 188 33.42 3.01 -3.54
N PRO A 189 34.27 2.63 -2.55
CA PRO A 189 33.81 2.49 -1.18
C PRO A 189 33.33 3.82 -0.59
N PHE A 190 33.97 4.95 -0.92
CA PHE A 190 33.51 6.27 -0.51
C PHE A 190 32.09 6.56 -0.99
N THR A 191 31.84 6.33 -2.28
CA THR A 191 30.50 6.55 -2.88
C THR A 191 29.45 5.63 -2.27
N VAL A 192 29.79 4.34 -2.03
CA VAL A 192 28.88 3.37 -1.41
C VAL A 192 28.53 3.78 0.04
N VAL A 193 29.52 4.21 0.80
CA VAL A 193 29.29 4.68 2.19
C VAL A 193 28.39 5.92 2.20
N LEU A 194 28.70 6.90 1.36
CA LEU A 194 27.92 8.16 1.26
C LEU A 194 26.49 7.89 0.83
N ALA A 195 26.29 7.09 -0.21
CA ALA A 195 24.96 6.73 -0.71
C ALA A 195 24.17 5.89 0.31
N SER A 196 24.84 4.97 1.02
CA SER A 196 24.21 4.16 2.07
C SER A 196 23.77 5.02 3.27
N ALA A 197 24.61 5.96 3.70
CA ALA A 197 24.27 6.89 4.77
C ALA A 197 23.12 7.81 4.37
N GLY A 198 23.14 8.39 3.18
CA GLY A 198 22.06 9.21 2.63
C GLY A 198 20.75 8.44 2.48
N GLY A 199 20.80 7.23 1.92
CA GLY A 199 19.66 6.34 1.78
C GLY A 199 19.05 5.93 3.12
N TYR A 200 19.87 5.61 4.12
CA TYR A 200 19.41 5.32 5.47
C TYR A 200 18.72 6.52 6.13
N PHE A 201 19.31 7.71 6.01
CA PHE A 201 18.72 8.94 6.54
C PHE A 201 17.36 9.23 5.89
N LEU A 202 17.27 9.13 4.57
CA LEU A 202 16.03 9.35 3.82
C LEU A 202 14.94 8.32 4.19
N ALA A 203 15.32 7.04 4.25
CA ALA A 203 14.42 5.96 4.66
C ALA A 203 13.91 6.16 6.11
N ARG A 204 14.79 6.61 7.01
CA ARG A 204 14.39 6.92 8.40
C ARG A 204 13.37 8.05 8.47
N ARG A 205 13.59 9.13 7.71
CA ARG A 205 12.70 10.29 7.69
C ARG A 205 11.34 9.97 7.06
N ASN A 206 11.33 9.27 5.93
CA ASN A 206 10.09 8.96 5.19
C ASN A 206 9.23 7.86 5.87
N LEU A 207 9.86 6.94 6.61
CA LEU A 207 9.14 5.88 7.32
C LEU A 207 8.85 6.21 8.79
N ALA A 208 9.28 7.38 9.31
CA ALA A 208 8.96 7.82 10.67
C ALA A 208 7.44 8.00 10.88
N PRO A 209 6.67 8.61 9.95
CA PRO A 209 5.22 8.76 10.10
C PRO A 209 4.49 7.42 10.19
N VAL A 210 4.92 6.41 9.43
CA VAL A 210 4.33 5.05 9.48
C VAL A 210 4.52 4.41 10.85
N ALA A 211 5.72 4.56 11.45
CA ALA A 211 5.99 4.04 12.79
C ALA A 211 5.13 4.74 13.86
N ASP A 212 4.94 6.06 13.73
CA ASP A 212 4.07 6.82 14.64
C ASP A 212 2.59 6.42 14.49
N MET A 213 2.12 6.26 13.25
CA MET A 213 0.76 5.75 12.97
C MET A 213 0.53 4.37 13.58
N THR A 214 1.49 3.45 13.41
CA THR A 214 1.39 2.10 13.99
C THR A 214 1.35 2.16 15.51
N ALA A 215 2.24 2.94 16.14
CA ALA A 215 2.27 3.08 17.58
C ALA A 215 1.01 3.75 18.16
N ARG A 216 0.34 4.64 17.41
CA ARG A 216 -0.95 5.23 17.78
C ARG A 216 -2.08 4.22 17.59
N ALA A 217 -2.10 3.50 16.47
CA ALA A 217 -3.09 2.47 16.21
C ALA A 217 -3.08 1.36 17.29
N ASP A 218 -1.89 0.95 17.75
CA ASP A 218 -1.73 -0.03 18.83
C ASP A 218 -2.29 0.46 20.19
N ARG A 219 -2.45 1.75 20.38
CA ARG A 219 -3.01 2.35 21.62
C ARG A 219 -4.52 2.58 21.53
N ILE A 220 -5.09 2.48 20.34
CA ILE A 220 -6.52 2.66 20.15
C ILE A 220 -7.24 1.43 20.70
N GLY A 221 -8.03 1.63 21.75
CA GLY A 221 -8.88 0.66 22.39
C GLY A 221 -10.28 1.24 22.62
N GLU A 222 -11.16 0.49 23.27
CA GLU A 222 -12.55 0.91 23.50
C GLU A 222 -12.68 2.29 24.19
N SER A 223 -11.74 2.65 25.07
CA SER A 223 -11.76 3.93 25.79
C SER A 223 -11.11 5.09 25.01
N THR A 224 -10.38 4.82 23.95
CA THR A 224 -9.60 5.79 23.15
C THR A 224 -9.98 5.78 21.67
N LEU A 225 -11.16 5.23 21.32
CA LEU A 225 -11.67 5.18 19.94
C LEU A 225 -11.86 6.56 19.31
N HIS A 226 -12.01 7.62 20.12
CA HIS A 226 -12.10 9.01 19.66
C HIS A 226 -10.75 9.62 19.25
N ASP A 227 -9.62 8.97 19.58
CA ASP A 227 -8.31 9.41 19.13
C ASP A 227 -8.19 9.23 17.60
N ARG A 228 -7.48 10.17 16.97
CA ARG A 228 -7.29 10.16 15.51
C ARG A 228 -5.82 10.15 15.14
N LEU A 229 -5.52 9.49 14.02
CA LEU A 229 -4.20 9.57 13.41
C LEU A 229 -3.98 10.98 12.84
N SER A 230 -2.80 11.54 13.10
CA SER A 230 -2.42 12.85 12.55
C SER A 230 -2.19 12.77 11.05
N VAL A 231 -2.90 13.58 10.27
CA VAL A 231 -2.72 13.72 8.82
C VAL A 231 -1.77 14.88 8.58
N GLN A 232 -0.48 14.59 8.35
CA GLN A 232 0.53 15.63 8.09
C GLN A 232 0.40 16.22 6.68
N ASN A 233 0.16 15.37 5.67
CA ASN A 233 -0.06 15.78 4.30
C ASN A 233 -1.22 14.97 3.69
N PRO A 234 -2.41 15.57 3.48
CA PRO A 234 -3.58 14.85 2.97
C PRO A 234 -3.44 14.38 1.51
N ASN A 235 -2.48 14.92 0.76
CA ASN A 235 -2.34 14.69 -0.67
C ASN A 235 -1.38 13.53 -1.03
N ASP A 236 -0.64 12.98 -0.05
CA ASP A 236 0.23 11.83 -0.28
C ASP A 236 -0.45 10.50 0.12
N GLU A 237 0.21 9.40 -0.16
CA GLU A 237 -0.31 8.06 0.10
C GLU A 237 -0.53 7.81 1.60
N LEU A 238 0.33 8.38 2.45
CA LEU A 238 0.25 8.24 3.91
C LEU A 238 -0.92 9.06 4.48
N GLY A 239 -1.14 10.27 3.96
CA GLY A 239 -2.27 11.10 4.34
C GLY A 239 -3.61 10.48 3.92
N ARG A 240 -3.68 9.87 2.74
CA ARG A 240 -4.86 9.12 2.29
C ARG A 240 -5.12 7.89 3.17
N LEU A 241 -4.07 7.16 3.56
CA LEU A 241 -4.17 6.04 4.48
C LEU A 241 -4.70 6.49 5.85
N ALA A 242 -4.11 7.55 6.43
CA ALA A 242 -4.55 8.12 7.71
C ALA A 242 -6.02 8.56 7.67
N THR A 243 -6.43 9.23 6.60
CA THR A 243 -7.81 9.68 6.41
C THR A 243 -8.79 8.51 6.31
N THR A 244 -8.41 7.46 5.58
CA THR A 244 -9.23 6.25 5.45
C THR A 244 -9.36 5.52 6.77
N PHE A 245 -8.26 5.42 7.52
CA PHE A 245 -8.25 4.81 8.84
C PHE A 245 -9.10 5.62 9.86
N ASN A 246 -8.97 6.95 9.87
CA ASN A 246 -9.79 7.82 10.71
C ASN A 246 -11.28 7.66 10.40
N ARG A 247 -11.67 7.53 9.13
CA ARG A 247 -13.05 7.27 8.72
C ARG A 247 -13.58 5.91 9.22
N LEU A 248 -12.70 4.92 9.30
CA LEU A 248 -13.03 3.63 9.89
C LEU A 248 -13.22 3.74 11.41
N LEU A 249 -12.34 4.50 12.08
CA LEU A 249 -12.48 4.80 13.51
C LEU A 249 -13.79 5.55 13.81
N ASP A 250 -14.19 6.52 12.97
CA ASP A 250 -15.48 7.22 13.12
C ASP A 250 -16.66 6.25 13.10
N ARG A 251 -16.63 5.28 12.17
CA ARG A 251 -17.68 4.26 12.09
C ARG A 251 -17.71 3.34 13.31
N LEU A 252 -16.53 2.94 13.79
CA LEU A 252 -16.42 2.13 15.01
C LEU A 252 -16.91 2.88 16.24
N ASP A 253 -16.48 4.11 16.41
CA ASP A 253 -16.87 4.98 17.53
C ASP A 253 -18.39 5.14 17.60
N LEU A 254 -19.02 5.47 16.46
CA LEU A 254 -20.48 5.53 16.35
C LEU A 254 -21.18 4.20 16.65
N ALA A 255 -20.59 3.07 16.26
CA ALA A 255 -21.15 1.75 16.56
C ALA A 255 -21.08 1.43 18.05
N PHE A 256 -19.94 1.69 18.69
CA PHE A 256 -19.75 1.49 20.13
C PHE A 256 -20.63 2.44 20.96
N GLU A 257 -20.76 3.69 20.57
CA GLU A 257 -21.67 4.64 21.20
C GLU A 257 -23.15 4.19 21.16
N ARG A 258 -23.58 3.64 20.01
CA ARG A 258 -24.92 3.05 19.87
C ARG A 258 -25.08 1.83 20.76
N GLN A 259 -24.08 0.96 20.81
CA GLN A 259 -24.08 -0.24 21.64
C GLN A 259 -24.12 0.11 23.14
N ARG A 260 -23.32 1.08 23.60
CA ARG A 260 -23.32 1.54 25.00
C ARG A 260 -24.68 2.12 25.39
N ARG A 261 -25.27 2.96 24.55
CA ARG A 261 -26.62 3.51 24.77
C ARG A 261 -27.64 2.37 24.85
N PHE A 262 -27.61 1.43 23.92
CA PHE A 262 -28.51 0.28 23.94
C PHE A 262 -28.43 -0.51 25.25
N ILE A 263 -27.22 -0.80 25.74
CA ILE A 263 -27.02 -1.54 27.01
C ILE A 263 -27.52 -0.74 28.20
N ALA A 264 -27.26 0.58 28.23
CA ALA A 264 -27.72 1.46 29.30
C ALA A 264 -29.26 1.54 29.36
N ASP A 265 -29.90 1.80 28.21
CA ASP A 265 -31.33 1.89 28.10
C ASP A 265 -32.04 0.56 28.42
N ALA A 266 -31.49 -0.55 27.93
CA ALA A 266 -31.94 -1.90 28.26
C ALA A 266 -31.90 -2.16 29.77
N SER A 267 -30.80 -1.78 30.42
CA SER A 267 -30.64 -1.96 31.87
C SER A 267 -31.68 -1.16 32.66
N HIS A 268 -32.01 0.05 32.19
CA HIS A 268 -33.06 0.87 32.80
C HIS A 268 -34.45 0.27 32.61
N GLU A 269 -34.79 -0.16 31.39
CA GLU A 269 -36.12 -0.71 31.07
C GLU A 269 -36.37 -2.09 31.70
N LEU A 270 -35.33 -2.87 32.00
CA LEU A 270 -35.42 -4.13 32.74
C LEU A 270 -35.49 -3.93 34.24
N ARG A 271 -34.82 -2.92 34.82
CA ARG A 271 -34.75 -2.66 36.26
C ARG A 271 -36.13 -2.27 36.83
N THR A 272 -36.88 -1.48 36.10
CA THR A 272 -38.20 -0.97 36.57
C THR A 272 -39.21 -2.10 36.81
N PRO A 273 -39.56 -2.96 35.85
CA PRO A 273 -40.49 -4.06 36.07
C PRO A 273 -39.98 -5.04 37.12
N LEU A 274 -38.65 -5.29 37.16
CA LEU A 274 -38.05 -6.16 38.16
C LEU A 274 -38.24 -5.62 39.58
N ALA A 275 -38.05 -4.31 39.79
CA ALA A 275 -38.29 -3.68 41.11
C ALA A 275 -39.77 -3.74 41.51
N ILE A 276 -40.72 -3.62 40.56
CA ILE A 276 -42.15 -3.77 40.84
C ILE A 276 -42.45 -5.22 41.22
N LEU A 277 -41.91 -6.23 40.48
CA LEU A 277 -42.06 -7.63 40.78
C LEU A 277 -41.55 -7.98 42.20
N GLN A 278 -40.37 -7.49 42.56
CA GLN A 278 -39.79 -7.70 43.88
C GLN A 278 -40.61 -7.06 44.98
N GLY A 279 -40.95 -5.74 44.80
CA GLY A 279 -41.72 -5.03 45.80
C GLY A 279 -43.11 -5.64 46.03
N GLU A 280 -43.84 -6.00 44.96
CA GLU A 280 -45.17 -6.62 45.07
C GLU A 280 -45.11 -7.99 45.71
N SER A 281 -44.08 -8.80 45.39
CA SER A 281 -43.87 -10.10 46.04
C SER A 281 -43.54 -9.97 47.52
N GLU A 282 -42.67 -8.99 47.91
CA GLU A 282 -42.35 -8.69 49.30
C GLU A 282 -43.62 -8.26 50.10
N VAL A 283 -44.42 -7.37 49.50
CA VAL A 283 -45.69 -6.93 50.10
C VAL A 283 -46.66 -8.10 50.25
N ALA A 284 -46.76 -8.95 49.22
CA ALA A 284 -47.62 -10.14 49.27
C ALA A 284 -47.18 -11.13 50.36
N LEU A 285 -45.87 -11.28 50.63
CA LEU A 285 -45.32 -12.18 51.62
C LEU A 285 -45.25 -11.61 53.03
N SER A 286 -45.12 -10.31 53.20
CA SER A 286 -44.91 -9.66 54.51
C SER A 286 -46.14 -9.52 55.38
N ARG A 287 -47.36 -9.58 54.81
CA ARG A 287 -48.64 -9.42 55.51
C ARG A 287 -49.38 -10.74 55.67
N SER A 288 -49.48 -11.24 56.90
CA SER A 288 -50.34 -12.35 57.25
C SER A 288 -51.80 -11.84 57.37
N GLY A 289 -52.75 -12.53 56.70
CA GLY A 289 -54.21 -12.22 56.82
C GLY A 289 -54.81 -11.40 55.70
N ARG A 290 -54.13 -11.32 54.50
CA ARG A 290 -54.69 -10.73 53.29
C ARG A 290 -55.92 -11.54 52.80
N SER A 291 -56.86 -10.82 52.21
CA SER A 291 -58.00 -11.46 51.54
C SER A 291 -57.60 -12.18 50.26
N PRO A 292 -58.33 -13.16 49.78
CA PRO A 292 -58.10 -13.80 48.49
C PRO A 292 -58.13 -12.81 47.33
N GLU A 293 -58.89 -11.74 47.42
CA GLU A 293 -59.00 -10.67 46.45
C GLU A 293 -57.70 -9.87 46.35
N GLU A 294 -57.09 -9.53 47.50
CA GLU A 294 -55.77 -8.83 47.54
C GLU A 294 -54.64 -9.68 46.98
N TYR A 295 -54.65 -11.01 47.24
CA TYR A 295 -53.68 -11.90 46.60
C TYR A 295 -53.90 -12.00 45.09
N ARG A 296 -55.15 -12.03 44.62
CA ARG A 296 -55.46 -12.07 43.20
C ARG A 296 -55.02 -10.81 42.50
N GLU A 297 -55.16 -9.65 43.12
CA GLU A 297 -54.67 -8.35 42.61
C GLU A 297 -53.14 -8.34 42.52
N SER A 298 -52.41 -8.75 43.57
CA SER A 298 -50.97 -8.89 43.57
C SER A 298 -50.47 -9.84 42.47
N LEU A 299 -51.14 -11.01 42.34
CA LEU A 299 -50.77 -11.98 41.26
C LEU A 299 -51.06 -11.41 39.87
N ALA A 300 -52.11 -10.59 39.69
CA ALA A 300 -52.39 -9.94 38.42
C ALA A 300 -51.31 -8.91 38.07
N ILE A 301 -50.83 -8.13 39.04
CA ILE A 301 -49.71 -7.19 38.87
C ILE A 301 -48.42 -7.95 38.52
N LEU A 302 -48.11 -9.00 39.27
CA LEU A 302 -46.94 -9.83 39.02
C LEU A 302 -46.96 -10.47 37.63
N HIS A 303 -48.10 -11.05 37.23
CA HIS A 303 -48.29 -11.60 35.89
C HIS A 303 -48.14 -10.56 34.77
N HIS A 304 -48.73 -9.37 34.97
CA HIS A 304 -48.63 -8.25 34.00
C HIS A 304 -47.18 -7.81 33.79
N GLU A 305 -46.44 -7.55 34.90
CA GLU A 305 -45.05 -7.13 34.81
C GLU A 305 -44.08 -8.21 34.29
N ALA A 306 -44.29 -9.48 34.64
CA ALA A 306 -43.57 -10.62 34.10
C ALA A 306 -43.76 -10.75 32.56
N SER A 307 -45.04 -10.60 32.10
CA SER A 307 -45.38 -10.63 30.67
C SER A 307 -44.78 -9.43 29.91
N ARG A 308 -44.76 -8.27 30.56
CA ARG A 308 -44.08 -7.06 30.02
C ARG A 308 -42.59 -7.27 29.88
N LEU A 309 -41.94 -7.82 30.92
CA LEU A 309 -40.50 -8.12 30.91
C LEU A 309 -40.13 -9.12 29.81
N ALA A 310 -40.93 -10.20 29.66
CA ALA A 310 -40.72 -11.18 28.59
C ALA A 310 -40.79 -10.54 27.21
N ARG A 311 -41.77 -9.64 26.96
CA ARG A 311 -41.83 -8.89 25.66
C ARG A 311 -40.61 -7.99 25.42
N VAL A 312 -40.15 -7.26 26.47
CA VAL A 312 -38.95 -6.42 26.34
C VAL A 312 -37.73 -7.25 25.98
N VAL A 313 -37.54 -8.39 26.63
CA VAL A 313 -36.42 -9.29 26.33
C VAL A 313 -36.53 -9.85 24.92
N ASP A 314 -37.70 -10.27 24.45
CA ASP A 314 -37.91 -10.79 23.10
C ASP A 314 -37.68 -9.69 22.02
N ASP A 315 -38.13 -8.46 22.28
CA ASP A 315 -37.88 -7.29 21.44
C ASP A 315 -36.36 -7.01 21.33
N MET A 316 -35.62 -7.09 22.43
CA MET A 316 -34.17 -6.93 22.46
C MET A 316 -33.44 -8.02 21.68
N PHE A 317 -33.82 -9.30 21.85
CA PHE A 317 -33.26 -10.40 21.08
C PHE A 317 -33.51 -10.22 19.58
N THR A 318 -34.70 -9.81 19.21
CA THR A 318 -35.05 -9.53 17.81
C THR A 318 -34.12 -8.47 17.20
N LEU A 319 -33.96 -7.33 17.88
CA LEU A 319 -33.11 -6.25 17.41
C LEU A 319 -31.61 -6.66 17.41
N SER A 320 -31.16 -7.40 18.40
CA SER A 320 -29.77 -7.88 18.45
C SER A 320 -29.44 -8.81 17.27
N ARG A 321 -30.33 -9.75 16.93
CA ARG A 321 -30.16 -10.65 15.78
C ARG A 321 -30.30 -9.91 14.45
N ALA A 322 -31.17 -8.90 14.41
CA ALA A 322 -31.36 -8.01 13.28
C ALA A 322 -30.05 -7.25 12.94
N ASP A 323 -29.42 -6.66 13.96
CA ASP A 323 -28.14 -5.94 13.80
C ASP A 323 -26.98 -6.83 13.35
N ALA A 324 -26.99 -8.08 13.80
CA ALA A 324 -25.99 -9.09 13.38
C ALA A 324 -26.25 -9.61 11.95
N GLY A 325 -27.35 -9.20 11.28
CA GLY A 325 -27.76 -9.77 10.00
C GLY A 325 -28.09 -11.27 10.05
N GLN A 326 -28.40 -11.79 11.25
CA GLN A 326 -28.59 -13.22 11.49
C GLN A 326 -30.05 -13.60 11.69
N PHE A 327 -30.99 -12.66 11.47
CA PHE A 327 -32.40 -12.98 11.62
C PHE A 327 -32.91 -13.65 10.34
N PRO A 328 -33.36 -14.92 10.40
CA PRO A 328 -33.90 -15.60 9.23
C PRO A 328 -35.27 -15.01 8.89
N VAL A 329 -35.42 -14.50 7.68
CA VAL A 329 -36.71 -14.04 7.13
C VAL A 329 -37.27 -15.14 6.23
N ASN A 330 -38.46 -15.59 6.51
CA ASN A 330 -39.10 -16.70 5.79
C ASN A 330 -40.13 -16.16 4.81
N PHE A 331 -39.69 -15.80 3.62
CA PHE A 331 -40.53 -15.22 2.59
C PHE A 331 -41.53 -16.22 2.02
N ARG A 332 -42.83 -15.88 2.03
CA ARG A 332 -43.94 -16.65 1.46
C ARG A 332 -44.89 -15.72 0.72
N GLU A 333 -45.63 -16.25 -0.23
CA GLU A 333 -46.77 -15.54 -0.84
C GLU A 333 -47.89 -15.46 0.17
N LEU A 334 -48.42 -14.25 0.38
CA LEU A 334 -49.56 -14.02 1.26
C LEU A 334 -50.41 -12.84 0.72
N TYR A 335 -51.65 -12.84 1.10
CA TYR A 335 -52.56 -11.73 0.84
C TYR A 335 -52.45 -10.70 1.95
N LEU A 336 -51.99 -9.49 1.61
CA LEU A 336 -51.69 -8.43 2.57
C LEU A 336 -52.96 -7.89 3.25
N ASP A 337 -54.07 -7.82 2.52
CA ASP A 337 -55.37 -7.40 3.00
C ASP A 337 -55.95 -8.37 4.04
N GLU A 338 -55.79 -9.69 3.85
CA GLU A 338 -56.16 -10.72 4.82
C GLU A 338 -55.36 -10.57 6.12
N LEU A 339 -54.03 -10.46 6.01
CA LEU A 339 -53.13 -10.26 7.16
C LEU A 339 -53.50 -8.99 7.96
N VAL A 340 -53.76 -7.87 7.27
CA VAL A 340 -54.16 -6.62 7.91
C VAL A 340 -55.50 -6.79 8.62
N ALA A 341 -56.47 -7.48 8.03
CA ALA A 341 -57.76 -7.75 8.64
C ALA A 341 -57.65 -8.62 9.90
N GLU A 342 -56.80 -9.67 9.87
CA GLU A 342 -56.53 -10.52 11.03
C GLU A 342 -55.87 -9.74 12.17
N CYS A 343 -54.83 -8.95 11.86
CA CYS A 343 -54.16 -8.10 12.85
C CYS A 343 -55.11 -7.08 13.46
N ALA A 344 -55.95 -6.42 12.65
CA ALA A 344 -56.96 -5.50 13.14
C ALA A 344 -57.99 -6.20 14.04
N GLN A 345 -58.44 -7.41 13.67
CA GLN A 345 -59.36 -8.20 14.49
C GLN A 345 -58.77 -8.55 15.86
N SER A 346 -57.48 -8.90 15.92
CA SER A 346 -56.79 -9.26 17.20
C SER A 346 -56.76 -8.12 18.21
N VAL A 347 -56.64 -6.86 17.74
CA VAL A 347 -56.61 -5.66 18.60
C VAL A 347 -57.97 -5.00 18.83
N ARG A 348 -59.05 -5.53 18.25
CA ARG A 348 -60.40 -4.94 18.33
C ARG A 348 -60.93 -4.82 19.75
N THR A 349 -60.69 -5.85 20.56
CA THR A 349 -61.07 -5.82 21.98
C THR A 349 -60.30 -4.77 22.77
N LEU A 350 -59.04 -4.59 22.48
CA LEU A 350 -58.18 -3.57 23.09
C LEU A 350 -58.65 -2.16 22.69
N ALA A 351 -59.00 -1.92 21.42
CA ALA A 351 -59.53 -0.67 20.93
C ALA A 351 -60.88 -0.35 21.57
N ALA A 352 -61.80 -1.32 21.65
CA ALA A 352 -63.10 -1.17 22.28
C ALA A 352 -62.98 -0.83 23.79
N ALA A 353 -62.05 -1.49 24.53
CA ALA A 353 -61.80 -1.18 25.93
C ALA A 353 -61.33 0.25 26.18
N ARG A 354 -60.76 0.90 25.16
CA ARG A 354 -60.32 2.29 25.17
C ARG A 354 -61.28 3.25 24.48
N SER A 355 -62.46 2.77 24.08
CA SER A 355 -63.48 3.54 23.34
C SER A 355 -62.95 4.10 22.02
N ILE A 356 -62.09 3.37 21.30
CA ILE A 356 -61.49 3.76 20.02
C ILE A 356 -62.19 3.01 18.90
N THR A 357 -62.55 3.74 17.84
CA THR A 357 -63.12 3.16 16.61
C THR A 357 -62.00 2.68 15.72
N LEU A 358 -61.90 1.38 15.49
CA LEU A 358 -60.92 0.76 14.57
C LEU A 358 -61.62 0.47 13.23
N SER A 359 -61.08 1.01 12.12
CA SER A 359 -61.55 0.78 10.75
C SER A 359 -60.48 0.18 9.89
N VAL A 360 -60.88 -0.75 9.01
CA VAL A 360 -60.01 -1.35 8.00
C VAL A 360 -60.55 -0.95 6.63
N GLU A 361 -59.65 -0.40 5.80
CA GLU A 361 -59.93 0.01 4.43
C GLU A 361 -59.05 -0.78 3.49
N SER A 362 -59.61 -1.62 2.63
CA SER A 362 -58.83 -2.43 1.68
C SER A 362 -59.16 -2.01 0.24
N SER A 363 -58.15 -1.88 -0.59
CA SER A 363 -58.32 -1.59 -2.02
C SER A 363 -58.43 -2.84 -2.93
N GLY A 364 -58.53 -4.03 -2.31
CA GLY A 364 -58.64 -5.32 -3.02
C GLY A 364 -57.55 -6.32 -2.62
N GLU A 365 -57.53 -7.46 -3.27
CA GLU A 365 -56.56 -8.53 -3.02
C GLU A 365 -55.15 -8.09 -3.43
N LEU A 366 -54.24 -7.95 -2.46
CA LEU A 366 -52.86 -7.54 -2.62
C LEU A 366 -51.93 -8.69 -2.30
N LEU A 367 -51.42 -9.39 -3.33
CA LEU A 367 -50.46 -10.47 -3.18
C LEU A 367 -49.03 -9.92 -3.01
N VAL A 368 -48.39 -10.25 -1.89
CA VAL A 368 -47.00 -9.88 -1.59
C VAL A 368 -46.16 -11.11 -1.23
N VAL A 369 -44.85 -10.99 -1.33
CA VAL A 369 -43.90 -12.02 -0.84
C VAL A 369 -43.21 -11.49 0.40
N ALA A 370 -43.58 -12.08 1.54
CA ALA A 370 -43.16 -11.55 2.85
C ALA A 370 -43.13 -12.66 3.92
N ASP A 371 -42.56 -12.34 5.07
CA ASP A 371 -42.65 -13.16 6.27
C ASP A 371 -43.91 -12.72 7.06
N GLU A 372 -44.91 -13.60 7.08
CA GLU A 372 -46.20 -13.36 7.70
C GLU A 372 -46.07 -12.98 9.18
N SER A 373 -45.19 -13.69 9.93
CA SER A 373 -45.02 -13.48 11.36
C SER A 373 -44.39 -12.12 11.68
N LEU A 374 -43.40 -11.72 10.86
CA LEU A 374 -42.76 -10.42 11.00
C LEU A 374 -43.68 -9.29 10.60
N LEU A 375 -44.41 -9.41 9.47
CA LEU A 375 -45.38 -8.39 9.06
C LEU A 375 -46.51 -8.25 10.08
N SER A 376 -47.05 -9.33 10.63
CA SER A 376 -48.02 -9.31 11.72
C SER A 376 -47.46 -8.55 12.93
N ARG A 377 -46.25 -8.81 13.35
CA ARG A 377 -45.59 -8.09 14.45
C ARG A 377 -45.44 -6.61 14.18
N MET A 378 -45.05 -6.23 12.95
CA MET A 378 -44.96 -4.83 12.52
C MET A 378 -46.33 -4.13 12.62
N LEU A 379 -47.37 -4.75 12.04
CA LEU A 379 -48.73 -4.22 12.06
C LEU A 379 -49.25 -4.07 13.47
N LEU A 380 -49.07 -5.07 14.32
CA LEU A 380 -49.50 -5.02 15.72
C LEU A 380 -48.78 -3.92 16.50
N ASN A 381 -47.49 -3.69 16.25
CA ASN A 381 -46.75 -2.57 16.84
C ASN A 381 -47.31 -1.20 16.42
N LEU A 382 -47.67 -1.03 15.14
CA LEU A 382 -48.24 0.21 14.61
C LEU A 382 -49.67 0.42 15.16
N LEU A 383 -50.50 -0.63 15.15
CA LEU A 383 -51.87 -0.58 15.67
C LEU A 383 -51.93 -0.31 17.18
N ASP A 384 -51.07 -0.99 17.97
CA ASP A 384 -50.96 -0.78 19.43
C ASP A 384 -50.57 0.67 19.73
N ASN A 385 -49.61 1.24 18.98
CA ASN A 385 -49.25 2.65 19.11
C ASN A 385 -50.41 3.56 18.78
N GLY A 386 -51.14 3.35 17.68
CA GLY A 386 -52.30 4.12 17.31
C GLY A 386 -53.38 4.10 18.40
N ILE A 387 -53.72 2.89 18.92
CA ILE A 387 -54.71 2.72 19.98
C ILE A 387 -54.24 3.34 21.30
N LYS A 388 -52.97 3.31 21.60
CA LYS A 388 -52.40 3.80 22.85
C LYS A 388 -52.38 5.33 22.93
N TYR A 389 -52.05 6.00 21.85
CA TYR A 389 -51.87 7.45 21.84
C TYR A 389 -53.09 8.21 21.37
N THR A 390 -54.08 7.53 20.84
CA THR A 390 -55.40 8.13 20.50
C THR A 390 -56.25 8.33 21.74
N PRO A 391 -56.87 9.50 21.96
CA PRO A 391 -57.83 9.74 23.05
C PRO A 391 -59.09 8.88 22.93
N ALA A 392 -59.81 8.67 24.07
CA ALA A 392 -61.09 7.99 24.06
C ALA A 392 -62.07 8.69 23.13
N GLY A 393 -62.83 7.93 22.34
CA GLY A 393 -63.71 8.44 21.29
C GLY A 393 -63.02 8.70 19.95
N GLY A 394 -61.69 8.47 19.87
CA GLY A 394 -60.93 8.67 18.64
C GLY A 394 -61.07 7.52 17.65
N LYS A 395 -60.35 7.67 16.52
CA LYS A 395 -60.38 6.71 15.40
C LYS A 395 -58.96 6.31 15.01
N VAL A 396 -58.76 5.00 14.78
CA VAL A 396 -57.56 4.44 14.16
C VAL A 396 -57.99 3.73 12.87
N THR A 397 -57.34 4.01 11.77
CA THR A 397 -57.62 3.40 10.47
C THR A 397 -56.36 2.71 9.93
N VAL A 398 -56.53 1.48 9.51
CA VAL A 398 -55.51 0.80 8.73
C VAL A 398 -55.99 0.63 7.29
N ALA A 399 -55.21 1.04 6.34
CA ALA A 399 -55.57 0.96 4.93
C ALA A 399 -54.47 0.26 4.13
N THR A 400 -54.87 -0.49 3.10
CA THR A 400 -53.97 -1.10 2.13
C THR A 400 -54.23 -0.50 0.74
N ALA A 401 -53.19 -0.26 -0.02
CA ALA A 401 -53.25 0.26 -1.39
C ALA A 401 -52.15 -0.33 -2.28
N ALA A 402 -52.45 -0.49 -3.55
CA ALA A 402 -51.43 -0.78 -4.59
C ALA A 402 -51.00 0.54 -5.22
N THR A 403 -49.73 0.77 -5.30
CA THR A 403 -49.10 1.87 -6.04
C THR A 403 -48.17 1.27 -7.09
N ALA A 404 -47.79 1.99 -8.15
CA ALA A 404 -47.00 1.48 -9.25
C ALA A 404 -45.71 0.79 -8.74
N GLY A 405 -45.72 -0.56 -8.66
CA GLY A 405 -44.58 -1.40 -8.25
C GLY A 405 -44.43 -1.63 -6.74
N GLU A 406 -45.33 -1.10 -5.89
CA GLU A 406 -45.25 -1.25 -4.44
C GLU A 406 -46.64 -1.56 -3.84
N SER A 407 -46.67 -2.30 -2.75
CA SER A 407 -47.83 -2.46 -1.87
C SER A 407 -47.66 -1.55 -0.64
N GLN A 408 -48.65 -0.79 -0.33
CA GLN A 408 -48.60 0.20 0.74
C GLN A 408 -49.58 -0.19 1.85
N ILE A 409 -49.13 -0.06 3.11
CA ILE A 409 -49.94 -0.15 4.30
C ILE A 409 -49.89 1.22 4.99
N THR A 410 -51.01 1.78 5.31
CA THR A 410 -51.10 3.05 6.04
C THR A 410 -51.85 2.84 7.35
N VAL A 411 -51.22 3.22 8.47
CA VAL A 411 -51.88 3.27 9.77
C VAL A 411 -52.02 4.72 10.18
N SER A 412 -53.24 5.19 10.32
CA SER A 412 -53.56 6.57 10.70
C SER A 412 -54.35 6.63 11.99
N ASP A 413 -54.02 7.57 12.85
CA ASP A 413 -54.73 7.91 14.07
C ASP A 413 -55.14 9.38 14.07
N ASN A 414 -56.13 9.74 14.87
CA ASN A 414 -56.53 11.12 15.16
C ASN A 414 -56.11 11.53 16.57
N GLY A 415 -54.99 11.07 17.05
CA GLY A 415 -54.39 11.48 18.31
C GLY A 415 -53.74 12.88 18.26
N PRO A 416 -52.99 13.25 19.31
CA PRO A 416 -52.38 14.58 19.43
C PRO A 416 -51.26 14.85 18.45
N GLY A 417 -50.83 13.84 17.65
CA GLY A 417 -49.69 13.91 16.77
C GLY A 417 -48.35 13.91 17.50
N ILE A 418 -47.26 14.11 16.72
CA ILE A 418 -45.89 14.11 17.16
C ILE A 418 -45.25 15.45 16.78
N SER A 419 -44.67 16.14 17.76
CA SER A 419 -44.01 17.42 17.51
C SER A 419 -42.85 17.28 16.51
N GLN A 420 -42.65 18.28 15.67
CA GLN A 420 -41.67 18.26 14.59
C GLN A 420 -40.23 17.94 15.07
N GLU A 421 -39.87 18.39 16.27
CA GLU A 421 -38.58 18.16 16.89
C GLU A 421 -38.32 16.68 17.23
N LEU A 422 -39.41 15.94 17.53
CA LEU A 422 -39.33 14.54 17.94
C LEU A 422 -39.45 13.56 16.76
N GLN A 423 -40.01 13.98 15.62
CA GLN A 423 -40.28 13.12 14.46
C GLN A 423 -39.01 12.38 13.94
N PRO A 424 -37.81 12.97 13.88
CA PRO A 424 -36.62 12.26 13.45
C PRO A 424 -36.21 11.10 14.38
N ARG A 425 -36.63 11.17 15.65
CA ARG A 425 -36.17 10.28 16.72
C ARG A 425 -37.13 9.14 17.07
N ILE A 426 -38.39 9.19 16.60
CA ILE A 426 -39.41 8.19 16.99
C ILE A 426 -39.06 6.75 16.61
N PHE A 427 -38.16 6.55 15.67
CA PHE A 427 -37.68 5.24 15.26
C PHE A 427 -36.38 4.83 16.00
N GLU A 428 -35.82 5.71 16.86
CA GLU A 428 -34.72 5.35 17.72
C GLU A 428 -35.19 4.33 18.79
N ARG A 429 -34.30 3.41 19.16
CA ARG A 429 -34.58 2.41 20.19
C ARG A 429 -34.77 3.06 21.54
N PHE A 430 -35.72 2.56 22.35
CA PHE A 430 -36.04 3.07 23.67
C PHE A 430 -36.52 4.54 23.69
N PHE A 431 -36.73 5.17 22.51
CA PHE A 431 -37.19 6.53 22.44
C PHE A 431 -38.66 6.64 22.85
N ARG A 432 -38.97 7.65 23.70
CA ARG A 432 -40.30 7.98 24.18
C ARG A 432 -40.47 9.49 24.23
N ALA A 433 -41.49 10.00 23.60
CA ALA A 433 -41.77 11.45 23.51
C ALA A 433 -42.09 12.10 24.87
N ASP A 434 -42.63 11.34 25.82
CA ASP A 434 -43.04 11.82 27.15
C ASP A 434 -42.53 10.87 28.25
N GLN A 435 -41.32 11.12 28.79
CA GLN A 435 -40.85 10.43 30.01
C GLN A 435 -41.68 10.82 31.28
N ALA A 436 -42.31 11.97 31.27
CA ALA A 436 -43.00 12.50 32.46
C ALA A 436 -44.49 12.10 32.60
N ARG A 437 -45.19 11.84 31.48
CA ARG A 437 -46.65 11.53 31.50
C ARG A 437 -46.98 10.03 31.60
N SER A 438 -46.02 9.13 31.40
CA SER A 438 -46.28 7.68 31.40
C SER A 438 -45.94 6.97 32.71
N ARG A 439 -46.03 7.65 33.86
CA ARG A 439 -46.02 6.98 35.19
C ARG A 439 -47.30 6.16 35.44
N GLY A 440 -48.25 6.15 34.50
CA GLY A 440 -49.40 5.23 34.50
C GLY A 440 -49.11 3.98 33.69
N ASN A 441 -49.66 2.86 34.08
CA ASN A 441 -49.47 1.45 33.74
C ASN A 441 -49.51 1.03 32.25
N SER A 442 -49.33 1.95 31.28
CA SER A 442 -49.55 1.67 29.83
C SER A 442 -48.36 1.97 28.92
N GLY A 443 -47.15 2.14 29.47
CA GLY A 443 -45.98 2.52 28.67
C GLY A 443 -45.23 1.32 28.10
N GLY A 444 -45.14 1.17 26.75
CA GLY A 444 -44.21 0.23 26.10
C GLY A 444 -42.75 0.64 26.27
N ALA A 445 -41.82 -0.26 26.04
CA ALA A 445 -40.38 -0.04 26.19
C ALA A 445 -39.72 0.88 25.13
N GLY A 446 -40.53 1.44 24.18
CA GLY A 446 -39.99 2.28 23.10
C GLY A 446 -39.23 1.49 22.01
N LEU A 447 -39.45 0.19 21.92
CA LEU A 447 -38.83 -0.68 20.92
C LEU A 447 -39.74 -0.95 19.71
N GLY A 448 -41.06 -0.81 19.85
CA GLY A 448 -42.03 -1.22 18.83
C GLY A 448 -41.84 -0.54 17.46
N LEU A 449 -41.61 0.78 17.42
CA LEU A 449 -41.41 1.51 16.14
C LEU A 449 -40.05 1.19 15.51
N SER A 450 -39.00 0.97 16.31
CA SER A 450 -37.70 0.56 15.80
C SER A 450 -37.73 -0.87 15.23
N ILE A 451 -38.50 -1.77 15.85
CA ILE A 451 -38.73 -3.12 15.31
C ILE A 451 -39.58 -3.04 14.03
N ALA A 452 -40.64 -2.24 14.01
CA ALA A 452 -41.47 -2.08 12.84
C ALA A 452 -40.68 -1.57 11.64
N ARG A 453 -39.80 -0.58 11.86
CA ARG A 453 -38.88 -0.07 10.83
C ARG A 453 -37.95 -1.13 10.32
N TRP A 454 -37.27 -1.88 11.24
CA TRP A 454 -36.39 -2.95 10.85
C TRP A 454 -37.12 -4.03 10.03
N ILE A 455 -38.38 -4.39 10.43
CA ILE A 455 -39.16 -5.36 9.68
C ILE A 455 -39.42 -4.88 8.25
N ALA A 456 -39.79 -3.64 8.06
CA ALA A 456 -40.00 -3.04 6.75
C ALA A 456 -38.70 -3.09 5.91
N GLU A 457 -37.57 -2.72 6.50
CA GLU A 457 -36.23 -2.76 5.85
C GLU A 457 -35.81 -4.21 5.52
N ALA A 458 -36.10 -5.19 6.39
CA ALA A 458 -35.82 -6.62 6.15
C ALA A 458 -36.64 -7.20 4.97
N HIS A 459 -37.78 -6.57 4.66
CA HIS A 459 -38.60 -6.86 3.49
C HIS A 459 -38.26 -5.99 2.27
N HIS A 460 -37.09 -5.34 2.26
CA HIS A 460 -36.66 -4.41 1.21
C HIS A 460 -37.62 -3.22 0.99
N GLY A 461 -38.41 -2.90 2.01
CA GLY A 461 -39.35 -1.81 2.03
C GLY A 461 -38.90 -0.65 2.93
N SER A 462 -39.82 0.22 3.26
CA SER A 462 -39.61 1.35 4.16
C SER A 462 -40.80 1.58 5.08
N LEU A 463 -40.56 2.17 6.28
CA LEU A 463 -41.55 2.69 7.18
C LEU A 463 -41.24 4.15 7.47
N GLU A 464 -42.24 5.03 7.20
CA GLU A 464 -42.10 6.47 7.34
C GLU A 464 -43.30 7.06 8.09
N LEU A 465 -43.05 8.15 8.82
CA LEU A 465 -44.12 9.05 9.31
C LEU A 465 -44.44 10.07 8.22
N THR A 466 -45.47 9.82 7.44
CA THR A 466 -45.83 10.66 6.27
C THR A 466 -46.55 11.94 6.62
N ARG A 467 -47.30 11.94 7.74
CA ARG A 467 -47.99 13.13 8.27
C ARG A 467 -48.10 13.03 9.78
N SER A 468 -47.86 14.12 10.48
CA SER A 468 -48.19 14.24 11.89
C SER A 468 -48.46 15.71 12.27
N GLY A 469 -49.45 15.91 13.07
CA GLY A 469 -49.89 17.21 13.53
C GLY A 469 -51.03 17.11 14.55
N PRO A 470 -51.73 18.23 14.86
CA PRO A 470 -52.79 18.24 15.86
C PRO A 470 -53.98 17.29 15.54
N ASP A 471 -54.11 16.90 14.28
CA ASP A 471 -55.19 16.03 13.78
C ASP A 471 -54.77 14.54 13.73
N GLY A 472 -53.61 14.17 14.32
CA GLY A 472 -53.14 12.82 14.40
C GLY A 472 -51.86 12.54 13.64
N SER A 473 -51.52 11.25 13.52
CA SER A 473 -50.34 10.76 12.82
C SER A 473 -50.69 9.73 11.75
N VAL A 474 -49.84 9.66 10.73
CA VAL A 474 -49.97 8.71 9.62
C VAL A 474 -48.62 8.02 9.41
N PHE A 475 -48.57 6.74 9.69
CA PHE A 475 -47.43 5.87 9.40
C PHE A 475 -47.68 5.10 8.11
N THR A 476 -46.73 5.13 7.20
CA THR A 476 -46.82 4.46 5.91
C THR A 476 -45.70 3.44 5.75
N VAL A 477 -46.06 2.20 5.54
CA VAL A 477 -45.16 1.10 5.15
C VAL A 477 -45.26 0.94 3.64
N ARG A 478 -44.13 0.88 2.97
CA ARG A 478 -44.04 0.52 1.55
C ARG A 478 -43.30 -0.80 1.44
N LEU A 479 -43.86 -1.75 0.72
CA LEU A 479 -43.27 -3.06 0.45
C LEU A 479 -43.17 -3.24 -1.07
N PRO A 480 -42.08 -3.84 -1.61
CA PRO A 480 -41.96 -4.09 -3.05
C PRO A 480 -43.07 -5.03 -3.51
N ALA A 481 -43.67 -4.76 -4.67
CA ALA A 481 -44.65 -5.66 -5.28
C ALA A 481 -43.92 -6.97 -5.71
N LYS A 482 -44.69 -8.06 -5.85
CA LYS A 482 -44.18 -9.41 -6.17
C LYS A 482 -43.12 -9.45 -7.30
N GLN A 483 -43.28 -8.61 -8.33
CA GLN A 483 -42.33 -8.56 -9.45
C GLN A 483 -40.95 -7.99 -9.14
N ALA A 484 -40.83 -7.12 -8.14
CA ALA A 484 -39.56 -6.48 -7.77
C ALA A 484 -38.75 -7.29 -6.76
N ALA A 485 -39.38 -8.18 -6.00
CA ALA A 485 -38.73 -8.96 -4.93
C ALA A 485 -37.72 -10.02 -5.42
N PHE A 486 -37.82 -10.44 -6.71
CA PHE A 486 -36.93 -11.47 -7.31
C PHE A 486 -35.80 -10.90 -8.19
N ALA A 487 -35.71 -9.58 -8.36
CA ALA A 487 -34.59 -8.93 -9.04
C ALA A 487 -33.46 -8.61 -8.03
N SER A 488 -32.88 -9.63 -7.39
CA SER A 488 -31.66 -9.47 -6.62
C SER A 488 -30.46 -9.34 -7.55
N PRO A 489 -29.57 -8.35 -7.37
CA PRO A 489 -28.27 -8.37 -8.05
C PRO A 489 -27.39 -9.46 -7.42
N HIS A 490 -26.77 -10.28 -8.27
CA HIS A 490 -25.69 -11.21 -7.95
C HIS A 490 -24.44 -10.48 -7.47
#